data_aa9457b5ea73c8e99105a620806a1e82
#
_entry.id   aa9457b5ea73c8e99105a620806a1e82
#
_cell.length_a   1.000
_cell.length_b   1.000
_cell.length_c   1.000
_cell.angle_alpha   90.00
_cell.angle_beta   90.00
_cell.angle_gamma   90.00
#
_symmetry.space_group_name_H-M   'P 1'
#
loop_
_entity.id
_entity.type
_entity.pdbx_description
1 polymer ?
#
loop_
_entity_poly.entity_id
_entity_poly.type
_entity_poly.pdbx_seq_one_letter_code
_entity_poly.pdbx_strand_id
1 'polypeptide(L)'
;PENLPPPPKMALPPPSFVPPPEIQIANPAPAPAITVTREAPPPGPPVSIAPAPAPAPGPVAPPAPPAPKRQAVPASINVNACEKPEYPAAALRAEATGTTKIRFTVDAAGKVSKAEIERSAGSSREHRLLDRTAIEALSKCPFKPGTDENGQAVGATTVVEYVWKTE
;
A
#
# COMPACT_ATOMS: atom_id res chain seq x y z
N PRO A 1 55.58 -5.10 -30.76
CA PRO A 1 54.24 -5.42 -30.32
C PRO A 1 53.26 -4.41 -30.89
N GLU A 2 52.45 -4.88 -31.86
CA GLU A 2 51.40 -4.08 -32.47
C GLU A 2 50.34 -3.78 -31.42
N ASN A 3 50.19 -2.51 -31.13
CA ASN A 3 49.16 -1.98 -30.26
C ASN A 3 47.86 -1.87 -31.06
N LEU A 4 47.06 -2.93 -31.04
CA LEU A 4 45.74 -2.98 -31.69
C LEU A 4 44.84 -1.98 -30.98
N PRO A 5 44.17 -1.06 -31.71
CA PRO A 5 43.22 -0.16 -31.10
C PRO A 5 42.01 -0.93 -30.54
N PRO A 6 41.44 -0.51 -29.40
CA PRO A 6 40.28 -1.18 -28.82
C PRO A 6 39.08 -1.12 -29.78
N PRO A 7 38.24 -2.17 -29.81
CA PRO A 7 37.06 -2.21 -30.67
C PRO A 7 36.09 -1.08 -30.32
N PRO A 8 35.43 -0.51 -31.32
CA PRO A 8 34.45 0.55 -31.07
C PRO A 8 33.29 0.04 -30.19
N LYS A 9 32.98 0.77 -29.14
CA LYS A 9 31.83 0.49 -28.32
C LYS A 9 30.57 0.66 -29.17
N MET A 10 29.89 -0.46 -29.45
CA MET A 10 28.57 -0.42 -30.06
C MET A 10 27.61 0.31 -29.12
N ALA A 11 27.14 1.46 -29.58
CA ALA A 11 26.08 2.17 -28.88
C ALA A 11 24.79 1.32 -28.99
N LEU A 12 24.24 0.92 -27.86
CA LEU A 12 22.94 0.27 -27.81
C LEU A 12 21.89 1.24 -28.37
N PRO A 13 20.99 0.78 -29.25
CA PRO A 13 19.90 1.62 -29.71
C PRO A 13 19.05 2.08 -28.53
N PRO A 14 18.53 3.32 -28.57
CA PRO A 14 17.66 3.81 -27.53
C PRO A 14 16.42 2.93 -27.41
N PRO A 15 15.89 2.71 -26.20
CA PRO A 15 14.67 1.93 -26.02
C PRO A 15 13.52 2.58 -26.79
N SER A 16 12.86 1.78 -27.64
CA SER A 16 11.68 2.21 -28.37
C SER A 16 10.57 2.50 -27.36
N PHE A 17 10.13 3.75 -27.29
CA PHE A 17 8.97 4.14 -26.50
C PHE A 17 7.73 3.55 -27.18
N VAL A 18 7.17 2.50 -26.62
CA VAL A 18 5.86 1.98 -27.03
C VAL A 18 4.82 2.77 -26.23
N PRO A 19 3.99 3.59 -26.85
CA PRO A 19 2.92 4.25 -26.15
C PRO A 19 1.95 3.20 -25.61
N PRO A 20 1.39 3.40 -24.39
CA PRO A 20 0.40 2.47 -23.84
C PRO A 20 -0.82 2.42 -24.77
N PRO A 21 -1.46 1.26 -24.95
CA PRO A 21 -2.66 1.14 -25.75
C PRO A 21 -3.76 2.04 -25.16
N GLU A 22 -4.28 2.94 -25.98
CA GLU A 22 -5.49 3.69 -25.63
C GLU A 22 -6.65 2.71 -25.46
N ILE A 23 -7.08 2.58 -24.23
CA ILE A 23 -8.32 1.86 -23.93
C ILE A 23 -9.47 2.72 -24.41
N GLN A 24 -10.02 2.41 -25.58
CA GLN A 24 -11.28 2.99 -26.01
C GLN A 24 -12.37 2.45 -25.07
N ILE A 25 -12.81 3.31 -24.16
CA ILE A 25 -14.01 3.06 -23.38
C ILE A 25 -15.16 3.15 -24.36
N ALA A 26 -15.69 1.98 -24.75
CA ALA A 26 -16.91 1.92 -25.53
C ALA A 26 -18.01 2.61 -24.73
N ASN A 27 -18.49 3.74 -25.28
CA ASN A 27 -19.60 4.47 -24.71
C ASN A 27 -20.82 3.52 -24.73
N PRO A 28 -21.45 3.20 -23.58
CA PRO A 28 -22.62 2.33 -23.60
C PRO A 28 -23.72 3.02 -24.40
N ALA A 29 -24.21 2.32 -25.41
CA ALA A 29 -25.34 2.78 -26.20
C ALA A 29 -26.53 3.09 -25.27
N PRO A 30 -27.27 4.19 -25.51
CA PRO A 30 -28.43 4.50 -24.70
C PRO A 30 -29.43 3.33 -24.78
N ALA A 31 -29.82 2.83 -23.62
CA ALA A 31 -30.83 1.81 -23.51
C ALA A 31 -32.14 2.31 -24.15
N PRO A 32 -32.84 1.45 -24.89
CA PRO A 32 -34.13 1.84 -25.46
C PRO A 32 -35.10 2.21 -24.35
N ALA A 33 -35.65 3.40 -24.43
CA ALA A 33 -36.68 3.86 -23.51
C ALA A 33 -37.89 2.94 -23.64
N ILE A 34 -38.19 2.19 -22.63
CA ILE A 34 -39.42 1.42 -22.52
C ILE A 34 -40.54 2.43 -22.24
N THR A 35 -41.28 2.78 -23.25
CA THR A 35 -42.51 3.58 -23.09
C THR A 35 -43.55 2.64 -22.47
N VAL A 36 -43.72 2.69 -21.17
CA VAL A 36 -44.84 2.02 -20.49
C VAL A 36 -46.05 2.91 -20.73
N THR A 37 -46.86 2.53 -21.67
CA THR A 37 -48.19 3.11 -21.83
C THR A 37 -49.02 2.65 -20.66
N ARG A 38 -49.15 3.49 -19.67
CA ARG A 38 -49.98 3.25 -18.51
C ARG A 38 -51.42 3.53 -18.94
N GLU A 39 -52.14 2.49 -19.37
CA GLU A 39 -53.56 2.55 -19.55
C GLU A 39 -54.22 2.79 -18.18
N ALA A 40 -54.87 3.93 -18.05
CA ALA A 40 -55.53 4.28 -16.80
C ALA A 40 -56.78 3.39 -16.63
N PRO A 41 -56.95 2.76 -15.46
CA PRO A 41 -58.18 2.03 -15.17
C PRO A 41 -59.34 3.04 -15.07
N PRO A 42 -60.58 2.64 -15.45
CA PRO A 42 -61.75 3.49 -15.40
C PRO A 42 -62.02 3.96 -13.97
N PRO A 43 -62.56 5.19 -13.77
CA PRO A 43 -62.82 5.72 -12.47
C PRO A 43 -63.92 4.89 -11.75
N GLY A 44 -63.53 4.24 -10.67
CA GLY A 44 -64.47 3.65 -9.74
C GLY A 44 -65.14 4.73 -8.89
N PRO A 45 -66.33 4.48 -8.29
CA PRO A 45 -67.04 5.46 -7.53
C PRO A 45 -66.22 5.97 -6.31
N PRO A 46 -66.33 7.24 -5.94
CA PRO A 46 -65.55 7.79 -4.85
C PRO A 46 -65.92 7.16 -3.52
N VAL A 47 -65.02 6.35 -3.01
CA VAL A 47 -65.08 5.89 -1.61
C VAL A 47 -64.50 6.99 -0.76
N SER A 48 -65.37 7.71 -0.09
CA SER A 48 -64.96 8.70 0.90
C SER A 48 -64.40 7.98 2.13
N ILE A 49 -63.11 7.79 2.13
CA ILE A 49 -62.40 7.32 3.33
C ILE A 49 -62.03 8.59 4.09
N ALA A 50 -62.71 8.83 5.20
CA ALA A 50 -62.32 9.86 6.15
C ALA A 50 -60.87 9.57 6.59
N PRO A 51 -59.98 10.54 6.52
CA PRO A 51 -58.62 10.33 6.99
C PRO A 51 -58.62 10.09 8.49
N ALA A 52 -58.17 8.91 8.90
CA ALA A 52 -57.84 8.66 10.29
C ALA A 52 -56.75 9.68 10.73
N PRO A 53 -56.87 10.29 11.92
CA PRO A 53 -55.84 11.20 12.37
C PRO A 53 -54.50 10.48 12.41
N ALA A 54 -53.53 11.02 11.67
CA ALA A 54 -52.16 10.52 11.69
C ALA A 54 -51.65 10.57 13.13
N PRO A 55 -51.01 9.51 13.64
CA PRO A 55 -50.34 9.58 14.92
C PRO A 55 -49.31 10.71 14.89
N ALA A 56 -49.38 11.58 15.88
CA ALA A 56 -48.42 12.67 16.02
C ALA A 56 -47.00 12.14 15.97
N PRO A 57 -46.10 12.78 15.22
CA PRO A 57 -44.71 12.34 15.20
C PRO A 57 -44.16 12.46 16.62
N GLY A 58 -43.75 11.32 17.17
CA GLY A 58 -43.04 11.29 18.45
C GLY A 58 -41.79 12.17 18.40
N PRO A 59 -41.30 12.66 19.51
CA PRO A 59 -40.11 13.49 19.52
C PRO A 59 -38.97 12.71 18.86
N VAL A 60 -38.51 13.23 17.73
CA VAL A 60 -37.33 12.69 17.05
C VAL A 60 -36.14 12.94 17.96
N ALA A 61 -35.59 11.90 18.54
CA ALA A 61 -34.36 12.00 19.30
C ALA A 61 -33.29 12.70 18.44
N PRO A 62 -32.53 13.66 18.97
CA PRO A 62 -31.49 14.32 18.22
C PRO A 62 -30.49 13.27 17.71
N PRO A 63 -30.00 13.38 16.49
CA PRO A 63 -29.04 12.45 15.98
C PRO A 63 -27.82 12.40 16.90
N ALA A 64 -27.43 11.19 17.30
CA ALA A 64 -26.25 11.01 18.13
C ALA A 64 -25.05 11.67 17.45
N PRO A 65 -24.18 12.39 18.19
CA PRO A 65 -22.99 12.97 17.61
C PRO A 65 -22.17 11.88 16.93
N PRO A 66 -21.59 12.13 15.73
CA PRO A 66 -20.78 11.14 15.05
C PRO A 66 -19.65 10.70 15.98
N ALA A 67 -19.51 9.38 16.13
CA ALA A 67 -18.43 8.80 16.92
C ALA A 67 -17.09 9.34 16.38
N PRO A 68 -16.12 9.69 17.25
CA PRO A 68 -14.83 10.18 16.82
C PRO A 68 -14.19 9.14 15.93
N LYS A 69 -13.88 9.51 14.68
CA LYS A 69 -13.16 8.64 13.74
C LYS A 69 -11.79 8.35 14.32
N ARG A 70 -11.48 7.08 14.51
CA ARG A 70 -10.12 6.67 14.89
C ARG A 70 -9.20 7.01 13.74
N GLN A 71 -7.99 7.46 14.05
CA GLN A 71 -6.98 7.69 13.05
C GLN A 71 -6.38 6.34 12.62
N ALA A 72 -6.13 6.18 11.33
CA ALA A 72 -5.39 5.02 10.81
C ALA A 72 -3.99 5.00 11.42
N VAL A 73 -3.55 3.84 11.88
CA VAL A 73 -2.23 3.65 12.47
C VAL A 73 -1.34 2.94 11.46
N PRO A 74 -0.14 3.44 11.16
CA PRO A 74 0.78 2.77 10.26
C PRO A 74 1.32 1.47 10.86
N ALA A 75 1.82 0.57 10.00
CA ALA A 75 2.54 -0.61 10.45
C ALA A 75 3.79 -0.20 11.23
N SER A 76 4.16 -1.00 12.21
CA SER A 76 5.35 -0.77 13.03
C SER A 76 6.11 -2.07 13.30
N ILE A 77 7.40 -1.93 13.59
CA ILE A 77 8.27 -3.03 13.98
C ILE A 77 8.72 -2.84 15.43
N ASN A 78 8.77 -3.92 16.18
CA ASN A 78 9.41 -3.92 17.49
C ASN A 78 10.84 -4.44 17.35
N VAL A 79 11.77 -3.53 17.06
CA VAL A 79 13.19 -3.88 16.89
C VAL A 79 13.84 -4.47 18.14
N ASN A 80 13.28 -4.22 19.33
CA ASN A 80 13.80 -4.79 20.59
C ASN A 80 13.39 -6.25 20.79
N ALA A 81 12.37 -6.71 20.10
CA ALA A 81 11.90 -8.10 20.14
C ALA A 81 12.55 -8.97 19.06
N CYS A 82 13.45 -8.40 18.27
CA CYS A 82 14.13 -9.07 17.17
C CYS A 82 15.56 -9.44 17.56
N GLU A 83 16.05 -10.49 16.92
CA GLU A 83 17.47 -10.76 16.86
C GLU A 83 18.18 -9.68 16.02
N LYS A 84 19.23 -9.09 16.57
CA LYS A 84 20.00 -8.07 15.83
C LYS A 84 20.68 -8.71 14.63
N PRO A 85 20.74 -8.02 13.48
CA PRO A 85 21.53 -8.49 12.35
C PRO A 85 22.99 -8.75 12.76
N GLU A 86 23.48 -9.94 12.42
CA GLU A 86 24.88 -10.27 12.65
C GLU A 86 25.77 -9.48 11.68
N TYR A 87 26.85 -8.92 12.18
CA TYR A 87 27.79 -8.19 11.35
C TYR A 87 28.59 -9.15 10.48
N PRO A 88 28.48 -9.07 9.13
CA PRO A 88 29.21 -9.98 8.26
C PRO A 88 30.73 -9.82 8.42
N ALA A 89 31.46 -10.93 8.57
CA ALA A 89 32.91 -10.90 8.80
C ALA A 89 33.69 -10.16 7.70
N ALA A 90 33.24 -10.22 6.45
CA ALA A 90 33.86 -9.49 5.36
C ALA A 90 33.67 -7.97 5.48
N ALA A 91 32.48 -7.52 5.88
CA ALA A 91 32.19 -6.12 6.12
C ALA A 91 32.91 -5.59 7.36
N LEU A 92 33.02 -6.42 8.40
CA LEU A 92 33.76 -6.07 9.61
C LEU A 92 35.26 -5.87 9.32
N ARG A 93 35.89 -6.75 8.54
CA ARG A 93 37.30 -6.63 8.14
C ARG A 93 37.57 -5.40 7.27
N ALA A 94 36.57 -4.97 6.50
CA ALA A 94 36.65 -3.78 5.68
C ALA A 94 36.18 -2.51 6.41
N GLU A 95 35.86 -2.63 7.71
CA GLU A 95 35.33 -1.52 8.54
C GLU A 95 34.17 -0.76 7.88
N ALA A 96 33.34 -1.52 7.12
CA ALA A 96 32.24 -0.96 6.35
C ALA A 96 31.11 -0.55 7.30
N THR A 97 30.96 0.72 7.55
CA THR A 97 29.91 1.31 8.39
C THR A 97 28.89 2.09 7.57
N GLY A 98 27.73 2.36 8.13
CA GLY A 98 26.72 3.17 7.46
C GLY A 98 25.32 2.92 7.99
N THR A 99 24.33 3.48 7.32
CA THR A 99 22.92 3.30 7.69
C THR A 99 22.17 2.70 6.52
N THR A 100 21.62 1.51 6.72
CA THR A 100 20.71 0.86 5.78
C THR A 100 19.28 1.28 6.09
N LYS A 101 18.57 1.82 5.09
CA LYS A 101 17.16 2.16 5.19
C LYS A 101 16.35 1.21 4.33
N ILE A 102 15.43 0.49 4.94
CA ILE A 102 14.64 -0.57 4.32
C ILE A 102 13.17 -0.24 4.44
N ARG A 103 12.47 -0.33 3.31
CA ARG A 103 11.00 -0.25 3.27
C ARG A 103 10.43 -1.65 3.29
N PHE A 104 9.64 -1.94 4.32
CA PHE A 104 8.91 -3.19 4.45
C PHE A 104 7.44 -2.98 4.13
N THR A 105 6.89 -3.84 3.30
CA THR A 105 5.45 -3.95 3.12
C THR A 105 4.96 -5.14 3.95
N VAL A 106 4.06 -4.87 4.87
CA VAL A 106 3.52 -5.83 5.84
C VAL A 106 2.07 -6.09 5.50
N ASP A 107 1.65 -7.35 5.54
CA ASP A 107 0.25 -7.73 5.35
C ASP A 107 -0.59 -7.52 6.63
N ALA A 108 -1.90 -7.76 6.53
CA ALA A 108 -2.81 -7.63 7.67
C ALA A 108 -2.52 -8.64 8.81
N ALA A 109 -1.77 -9.71 8.53
CA ALA A 109 -1.33 -10.67 9.53
C ALA A 109 -0.03 -10.29 10.24
N GLY A 110 0.60 -9.18 9.85
CA GLY A 110 1.88 -8.74 10.39
C GLY A 110 3.10 -9.44 9.77
N LYS A 111 2.93 -10.08 8.61
CA LYS A 111 4.02 -10.72 7.87
C LYS A 111 4.57 -9.79 6.80
N VAL A 112 5.88 -9.82 6.62
CA VAL A 112 6.54 -9.09 5.53
C VAL A 112 6.23 -9.77 4.21
N SER A 113 5.57 -9.04 3.30
CA SER A 113 5.29 -9.47 1.93
C SER A 113 6.34 -8.96 0.94
N LYS A 114 6.98 -7.83 1.24
CA LYS A 114 8.04 -7.23 0.42
C LYS A 114 9.02 -6.44 1.28
N ALA A 115 10.30 -6.48 0.90
CA ALA A 115 11.35 -5.67 1.49
C ALA A 115 12.18 -5.03 0.38
N GLU A 116 12.38 -3.73 0.44
CA GLU A 116 13.13 -2.95 -0.55
C GLU A 116 14.15 -2.05 0.14
N ILE A 117 15.36 -1.99 -0.41
CA ILE A 117 16.37 -1.03 0.04
C ILE A 117 16.00 0.36 -0.47
N GLU A 118 15.68 1.26 0.44
CA GLU A 118 15.44 2.66 0.12
C GLU A 118 16.75 3.47 0.11
N ARG A 119 17.67 3.10 1.02
CA ARG A 119 19.04 3.63 1.06
C ARG A 119 19.99 2.53 1.51
N SER A 120 21.04 2.30 0.74
CA SER A 120 22.14 1.40 1.08
C SER A 120 23.04 2.04 2.15
N ALA A 121 23.67 1.22 2.97
CA ALA A 121 24.70 1.66 3.92
C ALA A 121 25.90 2.34 3.23
N GLY A 122 26.14 2.01 1.96
CA GLY A 122 27.17 2.59 1.13
C GLY A 122 27.24 1.95 -0.25
N SER A 123 28.26 2.29 -1.04
CA SER A 123 28.36 1.89 -2.45
C SER A 123 29.23 0.64 -2.68
N SER A 124 30.02 0.22 -1.69
CA SER A 124 30.94 -0.91 -1.85
C SER A 124 30.22 -2.26 -1.82
N ARG A 125 30.94 -3.32 -2.17
CA ARG A 125 30.45 -4.69 -2.11
C ARG A 125 30.09 -5.11 -0.69
N GLU A 126 30.87 -4.66 0.27
CA GLU A 126 30.69 -4.93 1.70
C GLU A 126 29.42 -4.26 2.23
N HIS A 127 29.12 -3.04 1.80
CA HIS A 127 27.86 -2.36 2.15
C HIS A 127 26.64 -3.09 1.59
N ARG A 128 26.70 -3.64 0.39
CA ARG A 128 25.62 -4.47 -0.14
C ARG A 128 25.40 -5.76 0.66
N LEU A 129 26.48 -6.28 1.25
CA LEU A 129 26.38 -7.42 2.17
C LEU A 129 25.68 -7.02 3.47
N LEU A 130 26.00 -5.86 4.02
CA LEU A 130 25.29 -5.28 5.18
C LEU A 130 23.79 -5.11 4.90
N ASP A 131 23.44 -4.55 3.76
CA ASP A 131 22.04 -4.34 3.35
C ASP A 131 21.27 -5.67 3.28
N ARG A 132 21.85 -6.69 2.66
CA ARG A 132 21.26 -8.03 2.56
C ARG A 132 21.04 -8.64 3.94
N THR A 133 22.06 -8.58 4.79
CA THR A 133 21.98 -9.11 6.15
C THR A 133 20.92 -8.39 6.98
N ALA A 134 20.79 -7.06 6.81
CA ALA A 134 19.75 -6.30 7.46
C ALA A 134 18.34 -6.73 7.01
N ILE A 135 18.12 -6.93 5.70
CA ILE A 135 16.84 -7.43 5.17
C ILE A 135 16.51 -8.80 5.76
N GLU A 136 17.46 -9.74 5.70
CA GLU A 136 17.24 -11.12 6.17
C GLU A 136 16.89 -11.19 7.66
N ALA A 137 17.60 -10.45 8.49
CA ALA A 137 17.36 -10.43 9.92
C ALA A 137 16.05 -9.70 10.28
N LEU A 138 15.86 -8.49 9.73
CA LEU A 138 14.70 -7.68 10.05
C LEU A 138 13.39 -8.22 9.46
N SER A 139 13.45 -8.98 8.35
CA SER A 139 12.26 -9.66 7.80
C SER A 139 11.69 -10.74 8.70
N LYS A 140 12.50 -11.30 9.60
CA LYS A 140 12.08 -12.31 10.59
C LYS A 140 11.46 -11.69 11.83
N CYS A 141 11.54 -10.38 11.98
CA CYS A 141 11.02 -9.67 13.12
C CYS A 141 9.49 -9.70 13.17
N PRO A 142 8.89 -9.65 14.36
CA PRO A 142 7.45 -9.45 14.48
C PRO A 142 7.08 -8.01 14.11
N PHE A 143 6.28 -7.87 13.08
CA PHE A 143 5.68 -6.60 12.68
C PHE A 143 4.26 -6.51 13.23
N LYS A 144 3.85 -5.31 13.58
CA LYS A 144 2.44 -5.00 13.81
C LYS A 144 1.86 -4.47 12.51
N PRO A 145 0.76 -5.04 12.01
CA PRO A 145 0.08 -4.50 10.85
C PRO A 145 -0.45 -3.10 11.13
N GLY A 146 -0.69 -2.33 10.08
CA GLY A 146 -1.43 -1.09 10.22
C GLY A 146 -2.88 -1.35 10.62
N THR A 147 -3.57 -0.34 11.12
CA THR A 147 -5.01 -0.40 11.37
C THR A 147 -5.70 0.74 10.64
N ASP A 148 -6.89 0.44 10.11
CA ASP A 148 -7.73 1.45 9.49
C ASP A 148 -8.50 2.28 10.53
N GLU A 149 -9.32 3.22 10.05
CA GLU A 149 -10.17 4.06 10.90
C GLU A 149 -11.19 3.25 11.72
N ASN A 150 -11.47 2.00 11.33
CA ASN A 150 -12.38 1.09 12.05
C ASN A 150 -11.65 0.22 13.08
N GLY A 151 -10.31 0.31 13.13
CA GLY A 151 -9.47 -0.51 14.00
C GLY A 151 -9.21 -1.91 13.45
N GLN A 152 -9.49 -2.15 12.15
CA GLN A 152 -9.20 -3.41 11.49
C GLN A 152 -7.75 -3.45 11.02
N ALA A 153 -7.11 -4.61 11.17
CA ALA A 153 -5.77 -4.82 10.68
C ALA A 153 -5.74 -4.77 9.15
N VAL A 154 -4.89 -3.94 8.60
CA VAL A 154 -4.69 -3.77 7.16
C VAL A 154 -3.22 -3.84 6.81
N GLY A 155 -2.92 -4.26 5.58
CA GLY A 155 -1.57 -4.19 5.07
C GLY A 155 -1.09 -2.74 5.03
N ALA A 156 0.17 -2.52 5.41
CA ALA A 156 0.76 -1.20 5.42
C ALA A 156 2.27 -1.26 5.17
N THR A 157 2.83 -0.13 4.82
CA THR A 157 4.27 0.02 4.60
C THR A 157 4.91 0.71 5.79
N THR A 158 6.06 0.22 6.22
CA THR A 158 6.90 0.86 7.24
C THR A 158 8.33 0.96 6.77
N VAL A 159 9.04 1.96 7.26
CA VAL A 159 10.46 2.16 6.94
C VAL A 159 11.28 1.98 8.21
N VAL A 160 12.34 1.17 8.11
CA VAL A 160 13.24 0.87 9.21
C VAL A 160 14.65 1.29 8.83
N GLU A 161 15.33 1.97 9.74
CA GLU A 161 16.73 2.35 9.61
C GLU A 161 17.57 1.49 10.56
N TYR A 162 18.61 0.87 10.02
CA TYR A 162 19.58 0.12 10.81
C TYR A 162 20.98 0.73 10.64
N VAL A 163 21.59 1.07 11.77
CA VAL A 163 22.90 1.70 11.79
C VAL A 163 23.98 0.66 12.07
N TRP A 164 24.89 0.50 11.13
CA TRP A 164 26.04 -0.36 11.23
C TRP A 164 27.25 0.41 11.82
N LYS A 165 27.74 -0.04 12.94
CA LYS A 165 28.91 0.53 13.61
C LYS A 165 29.91 -0.58 13.92
N THR A 166 31.18 -0.32 13.70
CA THR A 166 32.29 -1.14 14.22
C THR A 166 32.65 -0.59 15.58
N GLU A 167 32.73 -1.45 16.57
CA GLU A 167 33.28 -1.13 17.89
C GLU A 167 34.80 -1.21 17.86
#